data_c436617671877c28883c78368e54284a
#
_entry.id   c436617671877c28883c78368e54284a
#
_cell.length_a   1.000
_cell.length_b   1.000
_cell.length_c   1.000
_cell.angle_alpha   90.00
_cell.angle_beta   90.00
_cell.angle_gamma   90.00
#
_symmetry.space_group_name_H-M   'P 1'
#
loop_
_entity.id
_entity.type
_entity.pdbx_description
1 polymer ?
#
loop_
_entity_poly.entity_id
_entity_poly.type
_entity_poly.pdbx_seq_one_letter_code
_entity_poly.pdbx_strand_id
1 'polypeptide(L)'
;MKGGFTLVELLVVIAIIALLSTLSVVALNSARTKARDARRLSDIRQIRTALEMYFDSNMKYPDPLNSSSTLGTGNFACLTSAGWATSGCSGIIFMQKVPSDPQSPRVYQYY
;
A
#
# COMPACT_ATOMS: atom_id res chain seq x y z
N MET A 1 47.08 -2.91 34.60
CA MET A 1 46.99 -4.08 33.70
C MET A 1 46.07 -3.72 32.53
N LYS A 2 46.57 -3.73 31.35
CA LYS A 2 45.75 -3.52 30.13
C LYS A 2 45.43 -4.91 29.58
N GLY A 3 44.25 -5.43 29.88
CA GLY A 3 43.73 -6.65 29.27
C GLY A 3 43.38 -6.39 27.83
N GLY A 4 44.12 -6.96 26.88
CA GLY A 4 43.81 -6.89 25.47
C GLY A 4 42.71 -7.91 25.14
N PHE A 5 41.82 -7.58 24.21
CA PHE A 5 40.83 -8.50 23.64
C PHE A 5 41.54 -9.69 22.95
N THR A 6 41.02 -10.87 23.17
CA THR A 6 41.51 -12.07 22.47
C THR A 6 40.88 -12.18 21.06
N LEU A 7 41.63 -12.74 20.12
CA LEU A 7 41.15 -12.97 18.76
C LEU A 7 39.92 -13.89 18.75
N VAL A 8 39.86 -14.84 19.68
CA VAL A 8 38.74 -15.78 19.84
C VAL A 8 37.45 -15.08 20.29
N GLU A 9 37.54 -14.13 21.23
CA GLU A 9 36.38 -13.32 21.67
C GLU A 9 35.82 -12.52 20.51
N LEU A 10 36.65 -11.93 19.67
CA LEU A 10 36.20 -11.20 18.51
C LEU A 10 35.54 -12.12 17.47
N LEU A 11 36.11 -13.32 17.24
CA LEU A 11 35.58 -14.28 16.29
C LEU A 11 34.20 -14.80 16.70
N VAL A 12 33.99 -15.09 17.98
CA VAL A 12 32.69 -15.53 18.50
C VAL A 12 31.64 -14.45 18.33
N VAL A 13 31.96 -13.18 18.59
CA VAL A 13 31.00 -12.07 18.44
C VAL A 13 30.56 -11.91 16.99
N ILE A 14 31.47 -11.91 16.02
CA ILE A 14 31.10 -11.79 14.61
C ILE A 14 30.30 -13.03 14.13
N ALA A 15 30.58 -14.21 14.62
CA ALA A 15 29.81 -15.42 14.30
C ALA A 15 28.36 -15.31 14.79
N ILE A 16 28.14 -14.81 16.01
CA ILE A 16 26.78 -14.61 16.56
C ILE A 16 26.04 -13.51 15.77
N ILE A 17 26.71 -12.40 15.47
CA ILE A 17 26.09 -11.33 14.67
C ILE A 17 25.70 -11.83 13.28
N ALA A 18 26.54 -12.61 12.62
CA ALA A 18 26.27 -13.17 11.31
C ALA A 18 25.04 -14.11 11.36
N LEU A 19 24.95 -14.97 12.37
CA LEU A 19 23.80 -15.85 12.56
C LEU A 19 22.51 -15.09 12.80
N LEU A 20 22.51 -14.11 13.70
CA LEU A 20 21.35 -13.28 14.01
C LEU A 20 20.89 -12.45 12.79
N SER A 21 21.83 -11.94 12.02
CA SER A 21 21.53 -11.14 10.82
C SER A 21 20.80 -11.95 9.76
N THR A 22 21.16 -13.20 9.52
CA THR A 22 20.49 -14.06 8.53
C THR A 22 19.04 -14.34 8.92
N LEU A 23 18.77 -14.65 10.18
CA LEU A 23 17.41 -14.87 10.68
C LEU A 23 16.55 -13.59 10.59
N SER A 24 17.13 -12.45 10.90
CA SER A 24 16.44 -11.15 10.88
C SER A 24 15.99 -10.77 9.47
N VAL A 25 16.79 -11.00 8.44
CA VAL A 25 16.42 -10.67 7.05
C VAL A 25 15.21 -11.48 6.59
N VAL A 26 15.15 -12.78 6.88
CA VAL A 26 14.02 -13.63 6.51
C VAL A 26 12.73 -13.18 7.21
N ALA A 27 12.81 -12.93 8.52
CA ALA A 27 11.67 -12.45 9.30
C ALA A 27 11.15 -11.10 8.78
N LEU A 28 12.06 -10.18 8.43
CA LEU A 28 11.71 -8.85 7.93
C LEU A 28 11.01 -8.92 6.56
N ASN A 29 11.44 -9.79 5.65
CA ASN A 29 10.79 -9.97 4.36
C ASN A 29 9.35 -10.48 4.50
N SER A 30 9.12 -11.45 5.39
CA SER A 30 7.77 -11.93 5.71
C SER A 30 6.89 -10.82 6.30
N ALA A 31 7.43 -10.06 7.25
CA ALA A 31 6.71 -8.94 7.88
C ALA A 31 6.33 -7.85 6.86
N ARG A 32 7.26 -7.50 5.95
CA ARG A 32 7.00 -6.52 4.88
C ARG A 32 5.90 -6.99 3.92
N THR A 33 5.86 -8.26 3.58
CA THR A 33 4.81 -8.82 2.72
C THR A 33 3.45 -8.73 3.40
N LYS A 34 3.35 -9.16 4.66
CA LYS A 34 2.12 -9.05 5.45
C LYS A 34 1.66 -7.61 5.61
N ALA A 35 2.58 -6.67 5.83
CA ALA A 35 2.26 -5.25 5.96
C ALA A 35 1.67 -4.68 4.64
N ARG A 36 2.24 -5.05 3.48
CA ARG A 36 1.68 -4.65 2.19
C ARG A 36 0.29 -5.23 1.94
N ASP A 37 0.06 -6.49 2.29
CA ASP A 37 -1.24 -7.13 2.11
C ASP A 37 -2.30 -6.54 3.05
N ALA A 38 -1.94 -6.22 4.28
CA ALA A 38 -2.81 -5.51 5.21
C ALA A 38 -3.19 -4.12 4.68
N ARG A 39 -2.23 -3.39 4.08
CA ARG A 39 -2.50 -2.10 3.45
C ARG A 39 -3.45 -2.24 2.27
N ARG A 40 -3.24 -3.22 1.37
CA ARG A 40 -4.16 -3.49 0.26
C ARG A 40 -5.59 -3.73 0.75
N LEU A 41 -5.75 -4.53 1.80
CA LEU A 41 -7.06 -4.79 2.37
C LEU A 41 -7.72 -3.52 2.92
N SER A 42 -6.94 -2.65 3.57
CA SER A 42 -7.40 -1.35 4.04
C SER A 42 -7.81 -0.45 2.88
N ASP A 43 -6.98 -0.36 1.83
CA ASP A 43 -7.24 0.46 0.64
C ASP A 43 -8.54 0.02 -0.06
N ILE A 44 -8.74 -1.29 -0.27
CA ILE A 44 -9.96 -1.83 -0.89
C ILE A 44 -11.19 -1.55 -0.04
N ARG A 45 -11.12 -1.63 1.28
CA ARG A 45 -12.24 -1.27 2.16
C ARG A 45 -12.61 0.20 2.05
N GLN A 46 -11.63 1.09 1.96
CA GLN A 46 -11.85 2.52 1.79
C GLN A 46 -12.51 2.83 0.44
N ILE A 47 -11.99 2.23 -0.64
CA ILE A 47 -12.57 2.37 -1.99
C ILE A 47 -14.02 1.87 -2.00
N ARG A 48 -14.27 0.70 -1.42
CA ARG A 48 -15.63 0.14 -1.32
C ARG A 48 -16.57 1.07 -0.58
N THR A 49 -16.18 1.60 0.56
CA THR A 49 -17.00 2.54 1.33
C THR A 49 -17.33 3.80 0.53
N ALA A 50 -16.35 4.35 -0.20
CA ALA A 50 -16.56 5.51 -1.05
C ALA A 50 -17.52 5.21 -2.22
N LEU A 51 -17.41 4.02 -2.82
CA LEU A 51 -18.32 3.57 -3.88
C LEU A 51 -19.74 3.36 -3.36
N GLU A 52 -19.91 2.85 -2.16
CA GLU A 52 -21.23 2.70 -1.53
C GLU A 52 -21.88 4.06 -1.24
N MET A 53 -21.09 5.04 -0.76
CA MET A 53 -21.57 6.43 -0.59
C MET A 53 -21.96 7.07 -1.93
N TYR A 54 -21.19 6.82 -2.98
CA TYR A 54 -21.52 7.27 -4.33
C TYR A 54 -22.84 6.65 -4.82
N PHE A 55 -22.99 5.35 -4.64
CA PHE A 55 -24.19 4.61 -5.03
C PHE A 55 -25.43 5.13 -4.28
N ASP A 56 -25.32 5.38 -2.99
CA ASP A 56 -26.44 5.93 -2.19
C ASP A 56 -26.90 7.29 -2.71
N SER A 57 -25.97 8.13 -3.17
CA SER A 57 -26.27 9.45 -3.70
C SER A 57 -26.78 9.45 -5.14
N ASN A 58 -26.33 8.54 -5.99
CA ASN A 58 -26.55 8.55 -7.44
C ASN A 58 -27.39 7.35 -7.95
N MET A 59 -27.71 6.38 -7.09
CA MET A 59 -28.41 5.12 -7.42
C MET A 59 -27.71 4.27 -8.50
N LYS A 60 -26.43 4.53 -8.74
CA LYS A 60 -25.56 3.78 -9.67
C LYS A 60 -24.12 3.90 -9.23
N TYR A 61 -23.26 2.96 -9.64
CA TYR A 61 -21.82 3.09 -9.48
C TYR A 61 -21.24 4.02 -10.55
N PRO A 62 -20.08 4.65 -10.29
CA PRO A 62 -19.45 5.50 -11.28
C PRO A 62 -19.01 4.68 -12.49
N ASP A 63 -19.25 5.21 -13.69
CA ASP A 63 -18.87 4.53 -14.93
C ASP A 63 -17.35 4.42 -15.04
N PRO A 64 -16.79 3.25 -15.42
CA PRO A 64 -15.39 3.15 -15.79
C PRO A 64 -15.17 3.95 -17.08
N LEU A 65 -14.16 4.83 -17.11
CA LEU A 65 -13.86 5.67 -18.27
C LEU A 65 -13.37 4.84 -19.47
N ASN A 66 -12.91 3.63 -19.23
CA ASN A 66 -12.46 2.64 -20.23
C ASN A 66 -12.70 1.22 -19.70
N SER A 67 -12.51 0.22 -20.57
CA SER A 67 -12.68 -1.20 -20.23
C SER A 67 -11.81 -1.71 -19.08
N SER A 68 -10.81 -0.96 -18.65
CA SER A 68 -9.94 -1.25 -17.51
C SER A 68 -9.29 0.04 -17.05
N SER A 69 -9.56 0.42 -15.81
CA SER A 69 -9.12 1.70 -15.27
C SER A 69 -8.28 1.50 -14.02
N THR A 70 -7.06 2.04 -14.06
CA THR A 70 -6.12 1.94 -12.94
C THR A 70 -6.44 2.99 -11.89
N LEU A 71 -6.86 2.53 -10.71
CA LEU A 71 -7.16 3.38 -9.56
C LEU A 71 -5.90 4.02 -8.98
N GLY A 72 -6.05 5.25 -8.48
CA GLY A 72 -4.97 5.99 -7.84
C GLY A 72 -4.01 6.68 -8.81
N THR A 73 -4.29 6.64 -10.12
CA THR A 73 -3.48 7.31 -11.14
C THR A 73 -4.36 7.98 -12.19
N GLY A 74 -3.81 8.98 -12.87
CA GLY A 74 -4.48 9.63 -14.01
C GLY A 74 -5.91 10.07 -13.68
N ASN A 75 -6.88 9.58 -14.45
CA ASN A 75 -8.30 9.93 -14.35
C ASN A 75 -9.01 9.40 -13.11
N PHE A 76 -8.34 8.62 -12.27
CA PHE A 76 -8.87 7.97 -11.06
C PHE A 76 -8.16 8.43 -9.79
N ALA A 77 -7.83 9.71 -9.73
CA ALA A 77 -7.16 10.29 -8.56
C ALA A 77 -8.10 10.53 -7.38
N CYS A 78 -9.36 10.89 -7.64
CA CYS A 78 -10.39 11.08 -6.62
C CYS A 78 -11.77 10.63 -7.10
N LEU A 79 -12.71 10.45 -6.17
CA LEU A 79 -14.10 10.14 -6.44
C LEU A 79 -15.01 11.28 -5.93
N THR A 80 -15.77 11.87 -6.85
CA THR A 80 -16.70 12.97 -6.58
C THR A 80 -18.14 12.58 -6.92
N SER A 81 -19.12 13.44 -6.64
CA SER A 81 -20.52 13.22 -7.04
C SER A 81 -20.72 13.12 -8.55
N ALA A 82 -19.78 13.63 -9.36
CA ALA A 82 -19.79 13.51 -10.82
C ALA A 82 -19.10 12.21 -11.33
N GLY A 83 -18.46 11.45 -10.46
CA GLY A 83 -17.69 10.25 -10.78
C GLY A 83 -16.19 10.41 -10.54
N TRP A 84 -15.42 9.61 -11.23
CA TRP A 84 -13.95 9.65 -11.15
C TRP A 84 -13.38 10.92 -11.78
N ALA A 85 -12.34 11.48 -11.17
CA ALA A 85 -11.69 12.69 -11.66
C ALA A 85 -10.15 12.62 -11.55
N THR A 86 -9.46 13.34 -12.47
CA THR A 86 -7.99 13.39 -12.55
C THR A 86 -7.36 14.34 -11.56
N SER A 87 -7.95 15.52 -11.45
CA SER A 87 -7.49 16.64 -10.62
C SER A 87 -8.63 17.63 -10.45
N GLY A 88 -8.48 18.57 -9.54
CA GLY A 88 -9.54 19.54 -9.29
C GLY A 88 -10.80 18.92 -8.70
N CYS A 89 -10.61 17.99 -7.78
CA CYS A 89 -11.70 17.34 -7.05
C CYS A 89 -12.55 18.41 -6.38
N SER A 90 -13.70 18.72 -6.96
CA SER A 90 -14.62 19.78 -6.53
C SER A 90 -16.04 19.23 -6.34
N GLY A 91 -16.86 19.94 -5.57
CA GLY A 91 -18.21 19.50 -5.25
C GLY A 91 -18.24 18.54 -4.06
N ILE A 92 -19.18 17.60 -4.06
CA ILE A 92 -19.26 16.56 -3.02
C ILE A 92 -18.19 15.52 -3.32
N ILE A 93 -17.25 15.35 -2.41
CA ILE A 93 -16.13 14.43 -2.55
C ILE A 93 -16.36 13.23 -1.64
N PHE A 94 -16.44 12.03 -2.21
CA PHE A 94 -16.55 10.78 -1.48
C PHE A 94 -15.18 10.21 -1.11
N MET A 95 -14.17 10.45 -1.97
CA MET A 95 -12.78 10.08 -1.72
C MET A 95 -11.83 11.12 -2.33
N GLN A 96 -11.11 11.85 -1.47
CA GLN A 96 -10.19 12.91 -1.88
C GLN A 96 -8.99 12.38 -2.65
N LYS A 97 -8.49 11.21 -2.24
CA LYS A 97 -7.34 10.55 -2.86
C LYS A 97 -7.58 9.05 -2.93
N VAL A 98 -7.68 8.55 -4.14
CA VAL A 98 -7.79 7.10 -4.39
C VAL A 98 -6.43 6.45 -4.16
N PRO A 99 -6.33 5.42 -3.31
CA PRO A 99 -5.06 4.75 -3.06
C PRO A 99 -4.58 3.98 -4.29
N SER A 100 -3.27 3.87 -4.43
CA SER A 100 -2.59 3.01 -5.40
C SER A 100 -1.92 1.84 -4.69
N ASP A 101 -1.69 0.73 -5.40
CA ASP A 101 -0.99 -0.44 -4.81
C ASP A 101 0.39 -0.02 -4.27
N PRO A 102 0.76 -0.45 -3.07
CA PRO A 102 2.05 -0.12 -2.46
C PRO A 102 3.26 -0.74 -3.16
N GLN A 103 3.05 -1.59 -4.15
CA GLN A 103 4.11 -2.31 -4.85
C GLN A 103 3.96 -2.18 -6.37
N SER A 104 4.74 -1.29 -7.01
CA SER A 104 4.86 -1.25 -8.47
C SER A 104 5.47 -2.57 -9.00
N PRO A 105 5.01 -3.11 -10.16
CA PRO A 105 4.02 -2.57 -11.10
C PRO A 105 2.55 -2.99 -10.83
N ARG A 106 2.23 -3.49 -9.65
CA ARG A 106 0.85 -3.90 -9.32
C ARG A 106 -0.06 -2.67 -9.23
N VAL A 107 -1.31 -2.84 -9.64
CA VAL A 107 -2.31 -1.77 -9.68
C VAL A 107 -3.67 -2.30 -9.24
N TYR A 108 -4.50 -1.44 -8.65
CA TYR A 108 -5.92 -1.71 -8.48
C TYR A 108 -6.64 -1.37 -9.78
N GLN A 109 -7.55 -2.23 -10.20
CA GLN A 109 -8.34 -2.03 -11.42
C GLN A 109 -9.83 -1.91 -11.08
N TYR A 110 -10.52 -1.02 -11.79
CA TYR A 110 -11.95 -0.82 -11.72
C TYR A 110 -12.56 -1.12 -13.11
N TYR A 111 -13.61 -1.93 -13.15
CA TYR A 111 -14.30 -2.38 -14.37
C TYR A 111 -15.76 -1.96 -14.36
#